data_470f19df13857b427683957e18f2adf8
#
_entry.id   470f19df13857b427683957e18f2adf8
#
_cell.length_a   1.000
_cell.length_b   1.000
_cell.length_c   1.000
_cell.angle_alpha   90.00
_cell.angle_beta   90.00
_cell.angle_gamma   90.00
#
_symmetry.space_group_name_H-M   'P 1'
#
loop_
_entity.id
_entity.type
_entity.pdbx_description
1 polymer ?
#
loop_
_entity_poly.entity_id
_entity_poly.type
_entity_poly.pdbx_seq_one_letter_code
_entity_poly.pdbx_strand_id
1 'polypeptide(L)'
;MEMDARNSKHAPPAGEMPLRVKAFRSDNAGELTSKQVVAQLHKAMIDHERTVPNSSSQNAHAESAIKVIQDMARTYLDSANFPLKYWPFAIRCATYTINRLPSSIHPRMCSRYEQFYGKKPDYKHLKTFGAVVTKWLPISQTRRQAKPSRS
;
A
#
# COMPACT_ATOMS: atom_id res chain seq x y z
N MET A 1 4.37 8.25 -8.58
CA MET A 1 4.44 7.21 -7.56
C MET A 1 5.70 6.42 -7.83
N GLU A 2 6.81 6.85 -7.24
CA GLU A 2 8.10 6.15 -7.36
C GLU A 2 7.96 4.81 -6.64
N MET A 3 8.03 3.72 -7.38
CA MET A 3 8.17 2.39 -6.79
C MET A 3 9.55 2.33 -6.16
N ASP A 4 9.56 2.30 -4.84
CA ASP A 4 10.72 2.37 -3.98
C ASP A 4 11.77 1.32 -4.39
N ALA A 5 12.91 1.77 -4.92
CA ALA A 5 14.05 0.93 -5.32
C ALA A 5 14.64 0.11 -4.14
N ARG A 6 14.17 0.33 -2.91
CA ARG A 6 14.55 -0.42 -1.72
C ARG A 6 14.02 -1.86 -1.66
N ASN A 7 13.15 -2.26 -2.61
CA ASN A 7 12.57 -3.60 -2.64
C ASN A 7 13.34 -4.61 -3.53
N SER A 8 14.50 -4.22 -4.07
CA SER A 8 15.31 -5.08 -4.95
C SER A 8 15.97 -6.28 -4.25
N LYS A 9 15.95 -6.35 -2.91
CA LYS A 9 16.52 -7.50 -2.14
C LYS A 9 15.62 -8.73 -2.10
N HIS A 10 14.47 -8.71 -2.78
CA HIS A 10 13.49 -9.78 -2.77
C HIS A 10 13.15 -10.26 -4.19
N ALA A 11 14.21 -10.42 -5.00
CA ALA A 11 14.05 -11.09 -6.29
C ALA A 11 13.50 -12.52 -6.08
N PRO A 12 12.54 -12.96 -6.88
CA PRO A 12 12.08 -14.34 -6.85
C PRO A 12 13.25 -15.30 -7.14
N PRO A 13 13.18 -16.55 -6.67
CA PRO A 13 14.19 -17.54 -6.98
C PRO A 13 14.34 -17.69 -8.49
N ALA A 14 15.57 -17.97 -8.93
CA ALA A 14 15.90 -18.13 -10.35
C ALA A 14 14.98 -19.20 -10.99
N GLY A 15 14.09 -18.76 -11.89
CA GLY A 15 13.16 -19.62 -12.62
C GLY A 15 11.70 -19.17 -12.61
N GLU A 16 11.24 -18.42 -11.63
CA GLU A 16 9.89 -17.85 -11.63
C GLU A 16 9.95 -16.33 -11.85
N MET A 17 9.45 -15.89 -13.00
CA MET A 17 9.27 -14.46 -13.24
C MET A 17 8.22 -13.90 -12.27
N PRO A 18 8.52 -12.81 -11.56
CA PRO A 18 7.50 -12.17 -10.72
C PRO A 18 6.29 -11.82 -11.57
N LEU A 19 5.10 -12.00 -11.01
CA LEU A 19 3.88 -11.58 -11.69
C LEU A 19 4.02 -10.08 -12.02
N ARG A 20 3.84 -9.75 -13.28
CA ARG A 20 3.83 -8.37 -13.76
C ARG A 20 2.40 -7.87 -13.84
N VAL A 21 2.18 -6.63 -13.45
CA VAL A 21 0.93 -5.94 -13.78
C VAL A 21 0.87 -5.79 -15.30
N LYS A 22 -0.09 -6.43 -15.95
CA LYS A 22 -0.26 -6.38 -17.40
C LYS A 22 -1.23 -5.30 -17.83
N ALA A 23 -2.29 -5.08 -17.01
CA ALA A 23 -3.33 -4.12 -17.32
C ALA A 23 -3.67 -3.28 -16.08
N PHE A 24 -3.96 -2.03 -16.31
CA PHE A 24 -4.48 -1.09 -15.32
C PHE A 24 -5.85 -0.62 -15.78
N ARG A 25 -6.89 -1.02 -15.03
CA ARG A 25 -8.24 -0.59 -15.31
C ARG A 25 -8.61 0.61 -14.46
N SER A 26 -9.14 1.65 -15.10
CA SER A 26 -9.63 2.84 -14.41
C SER A 26 -10.94 3.34 -15.04
N ASP A 27 -11.61 4.21 -14.30
CA ASP A 27 -12.66 5.06 -14.86
C ASP A 27 -12.04 6.13 -15.77
N ASN A 28 -12.91 6.98 -16.36
CA ASN A 28 -12.50 8.07 -17.24
C ASN A 28 -12.11 9.36 -16.48
N ALA A 29 -11.76 9.27 -15.19
CA ALA A 29 -11.28 10.43 -14.45
C ALA A 29 -10.08 11.09 -15.15
N GLY A 30 -10.15 12.40 -15.36
CA GLY A 30 -9.14 13.16 -16.11
C GLY A 30 -7.72 12.99 -15.57
N GLU A 31 -7.58 12.79 -14.26
CA GLU A 31 -6.30 12.53 -13.59
C GLU A 31 -5.64 11.25 -14.11
N LEU A 32 -6.41 10.16 -14.26
CA LEU A 32 -5.93 8.85 -14.69
C LEU A 32 -5.79 8.74 -16.21
N THR A 33 -6.44 9.62 -16.96
CA THR A 33 -6.37 9.69 -18.43
C THR A 33 -5.38 10.73 -18.95
N SER A 34 -4.67 11.41 -18.05
CA SER A 34 -3.68 12.43 -18.39
C SER A 34 -2.55 11.85 -19.25
N LYS A 35 -2.00 12.67 -20.17
CA LYS A 35 -0.89 12.26 -21.03
C LYS A 35 0.31 11.72 -20.25
N GLN A 36 0.55 12.24 -19.05
CA GLN A 36 1.64 11.80 -18.18
C GLN A 36 1.43 10.38 -17.66
N VAL A 37 0.22 10.07 -17.18
CA VAL A 37 -0.12 8.73 -16.67
C VAL A 37 -0.07 7.71 -17.82
N VAL A 38 -0.66 8.03 -18.96
CA VAL A 38 -0.65 7.16 -20.13
C VAL A 38 0.78 6.87 -20.59
N ALA A 39 1.64 7.88 -20.66
CA ALA A 39 3.05 7.70 -21.02
C ALA A 39 3.80 6.81 -20.00
N GLN A 40 3.53 6.95 -18.70
CA GLN A 40 4.14 6.10 -17.67
C GLN A 40 3.67 4.63 -17.78
N LEU A 41 2.38 4.40 -18.00
CA LEU A 41 1.84 3.06 -18.19
C LEU A 41 2.44 2.40 -19.44
N HIS A 42 2.50 3.13 -20.54
CA HIS A 42 3.11 2.64 -21.78
C HIS A 42 4.60 2.31 -21.60
N LYS A 43 5.36 3.18 -20.92
CA LYS A 43 6.78 2.91 -20.58
C LYS A 43 6.94 1.66 -19.71
N ALA A 44 5.98 1.38 -18.84
CA ALA A 44 5.96 0.20 -17.99
C ALA A 44 5.41 -1.05 -18.71
N MET A 45 5.02 -0.95 -19.98
CA MET A 45 4.33 -2.00 -20.74
C MET A 45 3.06 -2.51 -20.03
N ILE A 46 2.25 -1.57 -19.51
CA ILE A 46 0.98 -1.85 -18.86
C ILE A 46 -0.14 -1.30 -19.75
N ASP A 47 -1.06 -2.16 -20.13
CA ASP A 47 -2.24 -1.78 -20.91
C ASP A 47 -3.19 -0.95 -20.04
N HIS A 48 -3.67 0.18 -20.58
CA HIS A 48 -4.65 1.00 -19.89
C HIS A 48 -6.06 0.68 -20.42
N GLU A 49 -6.83 -0.07 -19.62
CA GLU A 49 -8.21 -0.39 -19.89
C GLU A 49 -9.12 0.67 -19.25
N ARG A 50 -9.94 1.33 -20.08
CA ARG A 50 -10.92 2.30 -19.60
C ARG A 50 -12.28 1.66 -19.47
N THR A 51 -12.97 1.91 -18.35
CA THR A 51 -14.37 1.48 -18.20
C THR A 51 -15.28 2.32 -19.09
N VAL A 52 -16.34 1.69 -19.59
CA VAL A 52 -17.37 2.39 -20.35
C VAL A 52 -18.11 3.36 -19.40
N PRO A 53 -18.42 4.60 -19.82
CA PRO A 53 -19.22 5.53 -19.05
C PRO A 53 -20.53 4.86 -18.57
N ASN A 54 -20.89 5.08 -17.30
CA ASN A 54 -22.08 4.52 -16.65
C ASN A 54 -22.08 2.99 -16.41
N SER A 55 -20.92 2.34 -16.45
CA SER A 55 -20.79 0.91 -16.14
C SER A 55 -20.12 0.72 -14.75
N SER A 56 -20.88 1.00 -13.69
CA SER A 56 -20.40 0.85 -12.29
C SER A 56 -20.00 -0.59 -11.96
N SER A 57 -20.63 -1.58 -12.58
CA SER A 57 -20.32 -3.00 -12.35
C SER A 57 -18.90 -3.38 -12.77
N GLN A 58 -18.29 -2.68 -13.72
CA GLN A 58 -16.92 -2.96 -14.17
C GLN A 58 -15.87 -2.55 -13.15
N ASN A 59 -16.20 -1.65 -12.22
CA ASN A 59 -15.29 -1.16 -11.20
C ASN A 59 -15.62 -1.66 -9.78
N ALA A 60 -16.65 -2.49 -9.64
CA ALA A 60 -17.17 -2.97 -8.35
C ALA A 60 -16.10 -3.64 -7.47
N HIS A 61 -15.15 -4.37 -8.07
CA HIS A 61 -14.06 -5.00 -7.33
C HIS A 61 -13.09 -3.96 -6.71
N ALA A 62 -12.78 -2.89 -7.45
CA ALA A 62 -11.93 -1.82 -6.95
C ALA A 62 -12.65 -1.03 -5.85
N GLU A 63 -13.93 -0.71 -6.04
CA GLU A 63 -14.76 -0.03 -5.05
C GLU A 63 -14.87 -0.84 -3.74
N SER A 64 -15.12 -2.13 -3.85
CA SER A 64 -15.16 -3.03 -2.69
C SER A 64 -13.81 -3.08 -1.96
N ALA A 65 -12.70 -3.15 -2.68
CA ALA A 65 -11.38 -3.16 -2.08
C ALA A 65 -11.06 -1.83 -1.38
N ILE A 66 -11.43 -0.70 -1.98
CA ILE A 66 -11.27 0.64 -1.40
C ILE A 66 -12.08 0.73 -0.10
N LYS A 67 -13.34 0.28 -0.10
CA LYS A 67 -14.19 0.28 1.09
C LYS A 67 -13.57 -0.52 2.23
N VAL A 68 -13.10 -1.74 1.97
CA VAL A 68 -12.45 -2.58 2.99
C VAL A 68 -11.19 -1.89 3.57
N ILE A 69 -10.37 -1.27 2.73
CA ILE A 69 -9.18 -0.54 3.18
C ILE A 69 -9.57 0.67 4.05
N GLN A 70 -10.60 1.42 3.66
CA GLN A 70 -11.09 2.56 4.41
C GLN A 70 -11.65 2.16 5.78
N ASP A 71 -12.46 1.09 5.83
CA ASP A 71 -13.02 0.59 7.08
C ASP A 71 -11.93 0.10 8.04
N MET A 72 -10.93 -0.61 7.52
CA MET A 72 -9.76 -1.01 8.30
C MET A 72 -8.96 0.19 8.81
N ALA A 73 -8.79 1.23 7.99
CA ALA A 73 -8.08 2.44 8.40
C ALA A 73 -8.84 3.21 9.50
N ARG A 74 -10.18 3.29 9.43
CA ARG A 74 -11.02 3.85 10.52
C ARG A 74 -10.81 3.07 11.80
N THR A 75 -10.91 1.75 11.75
CA THR A 75 -10.69 0.88 12.92
C THR A 75 -9.30 1.10 13.54
N TYR A 76 -8.27 1.30 12.72
CA TYR A 76 -6.92 1.59 13.22
C TYR A 76 -6.83 2.92 13.95
N LEU A 77 -7.45 3.98 13.41
CA LEU A 77 -7.46 5.30 14.06
C LEU A 77 -8.24 5.25 15.37
N ASP A 78 -9.40 4.63 15.36
CA ASP A 78 -10.27 4.52 16.54
C ASP A 78 -9.57 3.71 17.64
N SER A 79 -9.00 2.56 17.30
CA SER A 79 -8.29 1.70 18.26
C SER A 79 -7.05 2.37 18.87
N ALA A 80 -6.37 3.22 18.09
CA ALA A 80 -5.19 3.96 18.54
C ALA A 80 -5.56 5.31 19.21
N ASN A 81 -6.83 5.69 19.21
CA ASN A 81 -7.30 7.01 19.62
C ASN A 81 -6.55 8.16 18.93
N PHE A 82 -6.31 8.02 17.63
CA PHE A 82 -5.57 8.98 16.82
C PHE A 82 -6.52 9.91 16.05
N PRO A 83 -6.19 11.21 15.98
CA PRO A 83 -6.97 12.16 15.22
C PRO A 83 -6.89 11.90 13.71
N LEU A 84 -7.92 12.33 12.97
CA LEU A 84 -8.10 12.09 11.55
C LEU A 84 -6.92 12.55 10.67
N LYS A 85 -6.10 13.49 11.12
CA LYS A 85 -4.88 13.91 10.42
C LYS A 85 -3.90 12.75 10.13
N TYR A 86 -4.01 11.64 10.86
CA TYR A 86 -3.20 10.43 10.64
C TYR A 86 -3.82 9.46 9.62
N TRP A 87 -4.92 9.85 8.98
CA TRP A 87 -5.59 9.04 7.95
C TRP A 87 -4.65 8.48 6.87
N PRO A 88 -3.72 9.26 6.26
CA PRO A 88 -2.83 8.71 5.24
C PRO A 88 -1.96 7.56 5.75
N PHE A 89 -1.53 7.61 7.01
CA PHE A 89 -0.75 6.55 7.63
C PHE A 89 -1.59 5.32 7.91
N ALA A 90 -2.84 5.51 8.35
CA ALA A 90 -3.78 4.42 8.59
C ALA A 90 -4.11 3.68 7.28
N ILE A 91 -4.39 4.39 6.18
CA ILE A 91 -4.60 3.81 4.85
C ILE A 91 -3.39 3.00 4.39
N ARG A 92 -2.18 3.53 4.55
CA ARG A 92 -0.95 2.81 4.18
C ARG A 92 -0.78 1.53 5.00
N CYS A 93 -1.04 1.60 6.31
CA CYS A 93 -0.97 0.44 7.18
C CYS A 93 -2.03 -0.59 6.80
N ALA A 94 -3.27 -0.19 6.56
CA ALA A 94 -4.37 -1.05 6.14
C ALA A 94 -4.03 -1.75 4.81
N THR A 95 -3.59 -1.01 3.81
CA THR A 95 -3.18 -1.57 2.51
C THR A 95 -2.02 -2.56 2.64
N TYR A 96 -1.04 -2.23 3.48
CA TYR A 96 0.09 -3.10 3.74
C TYR A 96 -0.35 -4.42 4.39
N THR A 97 -1.25 -4.34 5.37
CA THR A 97 -1.78 -5.50 6.10
C THR A 97 -2.65 -6.36 5.19
N ILE A 98 -3.62 -5.77 4.48
CA ILE A 98 -4.57 -6.53 3.66
C ILE A 98 -3.88 -7.30 2.53
N ASN A 99 -2.79 -6.77 1.99
CA ASN A 99 -2.01 -7.46 0.97
C ASN A 99 -1.28 -8.70 1.53
N ARG A 100 -1.10 -8.79 2.83
CA ARG A 100 -0.41 -9.91 3.51
C ARG A 100 -1.35 -10.88 4.18
N LEU A 101 -2.61 -10.52 4.36
CA LEU A 101 -3.61 -11.43 4.89
C LEU A 101 -3.99 -12.50 3.86
N PRO A 102 -4.25 -13.73 4.30
CA PRO A 102 -4.80 -14.77 3.43
C PRO A 102 -6.12 -14.31 2.82
N SER A 103 -6.36 -14.67 1.58
CA SER A 103 -7.57 -14.32 0.85
C SER A 103 -8.37 -15.58 0.54
N SER A 104 -9.65 -15.60 0.95
CA SER A 104 -10.59 -16.69 0.64
C SER A 104 -10.94 -16.77 -0.85
N ILE A 105 -10.69 -15.71 -1.62
CA ILE A 105 -10.91 -15.69 -3.07
C ILE A 105 -9.95 -16.64 -3.78
N HIS A 106 -8.78 -16.90 -3.21
CA HIS A 106 -7.80 -17.80 -3.80
C HIS A 106 -7.95 -19.22 -3.24
N PRO A 107 -8.00 -20.26 -4.10
CA PRO A 107 -8.21 -21.66 -3.66
C PRO A 107 -7.21 -22.16 -2.61
N ARG A 108 -5.99 -21.63 -2.59
CA ARG A 108 -4.94 -21.97 -1.63
C ARG A 108 -4.92 -21.07 -0.40
N MET A 109 -5.89 -20.19 -0.25
CA MET A 109 -5.91 -19.18 0.82
C MET A 109 -4.60 -18.39 0.98
N CYS A 110 -3.87 -18.19 -0.11
CA CYS A 110 -2.63 -17.43 -0.10
C CYS A 110 -2.92 -15.91 -0.11
N SER A 111 -1.97 -15.13 0.39
CA SER A 111 -2.06 -13.67 0.39
C SER A 111 -1.80 -13.10 -1.01
N ARG A 112 -2.28 -11.86 -1.26
CA ARG A 112 -1.96 -11.12 -2.50
C ARG A 112 -0.44 -10.93 -2.66
N TYR A 113 0.26 -10.73 -1.54
CA TYR A 113 1.71 -10.65 -1.50
C TYR A 113 2.36 -11.94 -2.01
N GLU A 114 1.88 -13.10 -1.52
CA GLU A 114 2.40 -14.40 -1.93
C GLU A 114 2.14 -14.68 -3.40
N GLN A 115 0.95 -14.32 -3.90
CA GLN A 115 0.63 -14.43 -5.32
C GLN A 115 1.56 -13.59 -6.21
N PHE A 116 1.88 -12.38 -5.78
CA PHE A 116 2.67 -11.44 -6.58
C PHE A 116 4.16 -11.74 -6.54
N TYR A 117 4.69 -12.12 -5.37
CA TYR A 117 6.12 -12.31 -5.16
C TYR A 117 6.56 -13.78 -5.14
N GLY A 118 5.62 -14.74 -5.26
CA GLY A 118 5.92 -16.17 -5.22
C GLY A 118 6.40 -16.69 -3.86
N LYS A 119 6.34 -15.89 -2.79
CA LYS A 119 6.83 -16.24 -1.45
C LYS A 119 5.93 -15.72 -0.36
N LYS A 120 5.90 -16.45 0.77
CA LYS A 120 5.14 -16.05 1.94
C LYS A 120 5.66 -14.73 2.52
N PRO A 121 4.77 -13.83 2.97
CA PRO A 121 5.18 -12.60 3.63
C PRO A 121 5.83 -12.89 4.98
N ASP A 122 6.83 -12.07 5.35
CA ASP A 122 7.36 -12.06 6.72
C ASP A 122 6.49 -11.16 7.61
N TYR A 123 5.98 -11.74 8.70
CA TYR A 123 5.11 -11.05 9.65
C TYR A 123 5.84 -10.52 10.89
N LYS A 124 7.12 -10.88 11.10
CA LYS A 124 7.87 -10.56 12.31
C LYS A 124 7.98 -9.06 12.60
N HIS A 125 7.94 -8.25 11.54
CA HIS A 125 8.05 -6.79 11.63
C HIS A 125 6.70 -6.08 11.78
N LEU A 126 5.57 -6.80 11.69
CA LEU A 126 4.25 -6.21 11.89
C LEU A 126 4.08 -5.78 13.34
N LYS A 127 3.61 -4.55 13.51
CA LYS A 127 3.28 -3.95 14.80
C LYS A 127 1.87 -3.37 14.73
N THR A 128 1.20 -3.32 15.86
CA THR A 128 -0.10 -2.68 15.97
C THR A 128 0.01 -1.22 15.58
N PHE A 129 -0.94 -0.72 14.78
CA PHE A 129 -1.01 0.69 14.44
C PHE A 129 -1.17 1.52 15.72
N GLY A 130 -0.41 2.59 15.86
CA GLY A 130 -0.43 3.42 17.06
C GLY A 130 0.36 2.89 18.26
N ALA A 131 1.06 1.75 18.12
CA ALA A 131 1.92 1.26 19.18
C ALA A 131 3.00 2.28 19.56
N VAL A 132 3.27 2.40 20.86
CA VAL A 132 4.34 3.27 21.37
C VAL A 132 5.69 2.75 20.90
N VAL A 133 6.48 3.65 20.34
CA VAL A 133 7.85 3.37 19.89
C VAL A 133 8.84 4.17 20.70
N THR A 134 9.78 3.47 21.32
CA THR A 134 10.91 4.11 22.00
C THR A 134 12.11 4.19 21.05
N LYS A 135 12.56 5.40 20.79
CA LYS A 135 13.76 5.65 19.98
C LYS A 135 14.93 5.97 20.89
N TRP A 136 15.99 5.17 20.82
CA TRP A 136 17.25 5.54 21.45
C TRP A 136 17.91 6.69 20.67
N LEU A 137 18.25 7.78 21.35
CA LEU A 137 18.95 8.92 20.76
C LEU A 137 20.38 8.95 21.32
N PRO A 138 21.40 9.12 20.47
CA PRO A 138 22.76 9.36 20.93
C PRO A 138 22.85 10.63 21.81
N ILE A 139 23.73 10.64 22.81
CA ILE A 139 23.88 11.74 23.77
C ILE A 139 24.08 13.11 23.11
N SER A 140 24.75 13.14 21.94
CA SER A 140 24.93 14.36 21.14
C SER A 140 23.63 14.97 20.63
N GLN A 141 22.62 14.15 20.33
CA GLN A 141 21.30 14.62 19.88
C GLN A 141 20.39 14.97 21.05
N THR A 142 20.50 14.26 22.16
CA THR A 142 19.73 14.54 23.38
C THR A 142 20.06 15.92 23.94
N ARG A 143 21.33 16.32 23.92
CA ARG A 143 21.79 17.66 24.38
C ARG A 143 21.24 18.80 23.50
N ARG A 144 21.00 18.57 22.19
CA ARG A 144 20.42 19.60 21.29
C ARG A 144 18.94 19.82 21.51
N GLN A 145 18.20 18.79 21.90
CA GLN A 145 16.77 18.87 22.19
C GLN A 145 16.46 19.41 23.59
N ALA A 146 17.39 19.27 24.52
CA ALA A 146 17.25 19.76 25.89
C ALA A 146 17.57 21.25 26.07
N LYS A 147 17.96 22.00 25.04
CA LYS A 147 18.11 23.46 25.14
C LYS A 147 16.73 24.11 25.13
N PRO A 148 16.29 24.76 26.23
CA PRO A 148 15.08 25.55 26.22
C PRO A 148 15.25 26.70 25.22
N SER A 149 14.23 26.96 24.41
CA SER A 149 14.14 28.17 23.61
C SER A 149 14.26 29.35 24.57
N ARG A 150 15.33 30.13 24.47
CA ARG A 150 15.42 31.42 25.17
C ARG A 150 14.33 32.31 24.60
N SER A 151 13.36 32.63 25.45
CA SER A 151 12.40 33.71 25.27
C SER A 151 13.15 35.04 25.13
#